data_a04506e04781efe8648eeb0c0e7525ad
#
_entry.id   a04506e04781efe8648eeb0c0e7525ad
#
_cell.length_a   1.000
_cell.length_b   1.000
_cell.length_c   1.000
_cell.angle_alpha   90.00
_cell.angle_beta   90.00
_cell.angle_gamma   90.00
#
_symmetry.space_group_name_H-M   'P 1'
#
loop_
_entity.id
_entity.type
_entity.pdbx_description
1 polymer ?
#
loop_
_entity_poly.entity_id
_entity_poly.type
_entity_poly.pdbx_seq_one_letter_code
_entity_poly.pdbx_strand_id
1 'polypeptide(L)'
;MKFHIAEYNDACDAFYGAHGRRQVMRGKKLSENYNCTIYACYAGYVVQAVINNLAPLLFLTFQREFGISLERIGLLITINFGVQILTDTAAAKYADRIGYRASVILAHLCSAAGLICMGTLPFVLENAYLGLVAAMALGAVGGGLIEVLISPIVEAAPSSNAKDAVMSLLHSFFCW
;
A
#
# COMPACT_ATOMS: atom_id res chain seq x y z
N MET A 1 24.09 4.43 3.85
CA MET A 1 22.76 4.92 3.45
C MET A 1 22.18 5.66 4.64
N LYS A 2 22.26 7.00 4.67
CA LYS A 2 21.67 7.80 5.75
C LYS A 2 20.21 8.04 5.35
N PHE A 3 19.30 7.28 5.95
CA PHE A 3 17.87 7.57 5.88
C PHE A 3 17.62 8.95 6.47
N HIS A 4 16.99 9.84 5.72
CA HIS A 4 16.41 11.09 6.24
C HIS A 4 15.13 10.75 7.01
N ILE A 5 15.32 10.21 8.22
CA ILE A 5 14.25 9.83 9.15
C ILE A 5 13.39 11.05 9.54
N ALA A 6 13.96 12.26 9.50
CA ALA A 6 13.24 13.50 9.73
C ALA A 6 12.05 13.70 8.74
N GLU A 7 12.22 13.34 7.48
CA GLU A 7 11.15 13.44 6.46
C GLU A 7 9.98 12.48 6.70
N TYR A 8 10.25 11.33 7.31
CA TYR A 8 9.21 10.34 7.61
C TYR A 8 8.35 10.74 8.82
N ASN A 9 8.94 11.42 9.81
CA ASN A 9 8.21 11.95 10.96
C ASN A 9 7.22 13.05 10.58
N ASP A 10 7.54 13.86 9.54
CA ASP A 10 6.61 14.86 8.99
C ASP A 10 5.39 14.20 8.31
N ALA A 11 5.51 12.98 7.80
CA ALA A 11 4.39 12.22 7.24
C ALA A 11 3.43 11.72 8.33
N CYS A 12 3.96 11.33 9.50
CA CYS A 12 3.13 11.03 10.67
C CYS A 12 2.34 12.26 11.13
N ASP A 13 2.94 13.44 11.11
CA ASP A 13 2.26 14.69 11.48
C ASP A 13 1.14 15.06 10.49
N ALA A 14 1.30 14.74 9.23
CA ALA A 14 0.26 14.92 8.23
C ALA A 14 -0.91 13.92 8.39
N PHE A 15 -0.63 12.69 8.83
CA PHE A 15 -1.62 11.63 8.96
C PHE A 15 -2.43 11.70 10.26
N TYR A 16 -1.79 12.07 11.39
CA TYR A 16 -2.44 12.10 12.71
C TYR A 16 -3.04 13.45 13.11
N GLY A 17 -2.87 14.50 12.30
CA GLY A 17 -3.49 15.82 12.50
C GLY A 17 -3.08 16.55 13.78
N ALA A 18 -3.56 17.78 13.94
CA ALA A 18 -3.22 18.69 15.03
C ALA A 18 -3.63 18.20 16.45
N HIS A 19 -4.48 17.17 16.55
CA HIS A 19 -4.97 16.67 17.84
C HIS A 19 -3.98 15.73 18.54
N GLY A 20 -3.20 14.96 17.80
CA GLY A 20 -2.11 14.12 18.33
C GLY A 20 -0.93 14.94 18.85
N ARG A 21 -0.73 16.14 18.32
CA ARG A 21 0.40 17.03 18.69
C ARG A 21 0.44 17.45 20.15
N ARG A 22 -0.70 17.64 20.80
CA ARG A 22 -0.74 18.16 22.18
C ARG A 22 -0.34 17.14 23.27
N GLN A 23 -0.49 15.86 23.03
CA GLN A 23 -0.10 14.84 24.00
C GLN A 23 1.37 14.40 23.86
N VAL A 24 1.92 14.43 22.65
CA VAL A 24 3.30 13.98 22.38
C VAL A 24 4.35 15.06 22.73
N MET A 25 3.97 16.33 22.72
CA MET A 25 4.89 17.48 22.93
C MET A 25 5.37 17.65 24.37
N ARG A 26 5.00 16.80 25.31
CA ARG A 26 5.36 16.96 26.75
C ARG A 26 6.62 16.21 27.18
N GLY A 27 7.44 15.67 26.30
CA GLY A 27 8.66 15.03 26.78
C GLY A 27 9.68 14.43 25.82
N LYS A 28 9.43 14.29 24.52
CA LYS A 28 10.44 13.79 23.58
C LYS A 28 10.27 14.43 22.21
N LYS A 29 11.40 14.80 21.57
CA LYS A 29 11.41 15.27 20.17
C LYS A 29 10.74 14.19 19.30
N LEU A 30 9.79 14.57 18.43
CA LEU A 30 9.12 13.67 17.49
C LEU A 30 10.11 12.86 16.62
N SER A 31 11.33 13.41 16.42
CA SER A 31 12.41 12.74 15.69
C SER A 31 12.94 11.45 16.35
N GLU A 32 12.51 11.12 17.55
CA GLU A 32 12.93 9.91 18.27
C GLU A 32 11.80 8.88 18.47
N ASN A 33 10.60 9.16 17.97
CA ASN A 33 9.47 8.25 18.19
C ASN A 33 9.21 7.35 16.97
N TYR A 34 10.08 6.36 16.79
CA TYR A 34 9.98 5.36 15.72
C TYR A 34 8.71 4.48 15.78
N ASN A 35 8.00 4.47 16.91
CA ASN A 35 6.75 3.72 17.04
C ASN A 35 5.69 4.22 16.06
N CYS A 36 5.63 5.54 15.80
CA CYS A 36 4.69 6.11 14.83
C CYS A 36 4.97 5.59 13.41
N THR A 37 6.24 5.50 13.02
CA THR A 37 6.66 4.94 11.73
C THR A 37 6.25 3.48 11.59
N ILE A 38 6.43 2.67 12.64
CA ILE A 38 6.04 1.26 12.66
C ILE A 38 4.51 1.11 12.53
N TYR A 39 3.72 1.92 13.26
CA TYR A 39 2.26 1.89 13.11
C TYR A 39 1.80 2.30 11.72
N ALA A 40 2.44 3.28 11.10
CA ALA A 40 2.16 3.66 9.71
C ALA A 40 2.48 2.51 8.74
N CYS A 41 3.56 1.75 8.99
CA CYS A 41 3.88 0.55 8.22
C CYS A 41 2.81 -0.54 8.38
N TYR A 42 2.30 -0.77 9.59
CA TYR A 42 1.18 -1.70 9.81
C TYR A 42 -0.07 -1.26 9.02
N ALA A 43 -0.42 0.01 9.07
CA ALA A 43 -1.53 0.54 8.29
C ALA A 43 -1.34 0.33 6.79
N GLY A 44 -0.11 0.52 6.28
CA GLY A 44 0.24 0.25 4.89
C GLY A 44 0.01 -1.21 4.49
N TYR A 45 0.45 -2.16 5.31
CA TYR A 45 0.22 -3.59 5.04
C TYR A 45 -1.25 -3.99 5.12
N VAL A 46 -2.04 -3.39 6.02
CA VAL A 46 -3.50 -3.59 6.04
C VAL A 46 -4.12 -3.10 4.72
N VAL A 47 -3.73 -1.92 4.22
CA VAL A 47 -4.19 -1.41 2.92
C VAL A 47 -3.80 -2.37 1.79
N GLN A 48 -2.58 -2.87 1.80
CA GLN A 48 -2.08 -3.87 0.85
C GLN A 48 -2.93 -5.15 0.88
N ALA A 49 -3.19 -5.68 2.07
CA ALA A 49 -4.02 -6.88 2.24
C ALA A 49 -5.43 -6.66 1.71
N VAL A 50 -6.04 -5.50 1.95
CA VAL A 50 -7.36 -5.15 1.41
C VAL A 50 -7.33 -5.14 -0.12
N ILE A 51 -6.34 -4.51 -0.75
CA ILE A 51 -6.25 -4.44 -2.21
C ILE A 51 -6.12 -5.82 -2.82
N ASN A 52 -5.26 -6.67 -2.27
CA ASN A 52 -5.00 -8.00 -2.82
C ASN A 52 -6.17 -8.97 -2.63
N ASN A 53 -6.94 -8.83 -1.54
CA ASN A 53 -8.02 -9.77 -1.22
C ASN A 53 -9.40 -9.29 -1.68
N LEU A 54 -9.62 -7.98 -1.87
CA LEU A 54 -10.93 -7.45 -2.24
C LEU A 54 -11.37 -7.94 -3.63
N ALA A 55 -10.47 -7.94 -4.62
CA ALA A 55 -10.80 -8.36 -5.97
C ALA A 55 -11.24 -9.84 -6.04
N PRO A 56 -10.53 -10.81 -5.44
CA PRO A 56 -10.99 -12.21 -5.37
C PRO A 56 -12.36 -12.37 -4.70
N LEU A 57 -12.65 -11.61 -3.65
CA LEU A 57 -13.95 -11.65 -2.97
C LEU A 57 -15.09 -11.17 -3.87
N LEU A 58 -14.81 -10.26 -4.80
CA LEU A 58 -15.80 -9.69 -5.71
C LEU A 58 -15.96 -10.50 -7.02
N PHE A 59 -15.19 -11.55 -7.26
CA PHE A 59 -15.23 -12.30 -8.54
C PHE A 59 -16.61 -12.83 -8.88
N LEU A 60 -17.31 -13.40 -7.93
CA LEU A 60 -18.68 -13.88 -8.16
C LEU A 60 -19.64 -12.72 -8.47
N THR A 61 -19.42 -11.57 -7.85
CA THR A 61 -20.19 -10.36 -8.14
C THR A 61 -19.92 -9.87 -9.55
N PHE A 62 -18.65 -9.77 -9.95
CA PHE A 62 -18.27 -9.38 -11.31
C PHE A 62 -18.81 -10.32 -12.38
N GLN A 63 -18.83 -11.62 -12.11
CA GLN A 63 -19.41 -12.61 -13.00
C GLN A 63 -20.93 -12.42 -13.15
N ARG A 64 -21.63 -12.17 -12.06
CA ARG A 64 -23.10 -12.02 -12.06
C ARG A 64 -23.55 -10.69 -12.65
N GLU A 65 -22.90 -9.59 -12.23
CA GLU A 65 -23.29 -8.23 -12.62
C GLU A 65 -22.89 -7.88 -14.05
N PHE A 66 -21.69 -8.29 -14.47
CA PHE A 66 -21.12 -7.90 -15.76
C PHE A 66 -21.03 -9.05 -16.77
N GLY A 67 -21.47 -10.26 -16.42
CA GLY A 67 -21.41 -11.43 -17.30
C GLY A 67 -19.98 -11.84 -17.69
N ILE A 68 -18.98 -11.53 -16.86
CA ILE A 68 -17.56 -11.80 -17.13
C ILE A 68 -17.29 -13.29 -16.92
N SER A 69 -16.69 -13.95 -17.92
CA SER A 69 -16.32 -15.36 -17.82
C SER A 69 -15.23 -15.61 -16.77
N LEU A 70 -15.20 -16.80 -16.17
CA LEU A 70 -14.17 -17.20 -15.21
C LEU A 70 -12.75 -17.11 -15.80
N GLU A 71 -12.61 -17.39 -17.09
CA GLU A 71 -11.33 -17.25 -17.79
C GLU A 71 -10.82 -15.80 -17.77
N ARG A 72 -11.71 -14.83 -18.06
CA ARG A 72 -11.38 -13.39 -17.99
C ARG A 72 -11.09 -12.95 -16.57
N ILE A 73 -11.77 -13.49 -15.57
CA ILE A 73 -11.47 -13.25 -14.17
C ILE A 73 -10.08 -13.77 -13.81
N GLY A 74 -9.71 -14.98 -14.25
CA GLY A 74 -8.36 -15.50 -14.11
C GLY A 74 -7.30 -14.60 -14.75
N LEU A 75 -7.61 -14.03 -15.92
CA LEU A 75 -6.72 -13.09 -16.60
C LEU A 75 -6.56 -11.76 -15.81
N LEU A 76 -7.62 -11.29 -15.15
CA LEU A 76 -7.52 -10.12 -14.25
C LEU A 76 -6.48 -10.34 -13.15
N ILE A 77 -6.49 -11.52 -12.53
CA ILE A 77 -5.50 -11.87 -11.48
C ILE A 77 -4.08 -11.86 -12.07
N THR A 78 -3.92 -12.48 -13.23
CA THR A 78 -2.62 -12.55 -13.91
C THR A 78 -2.09 -11.16 -14.25
N ILE A 79 -2.94 -10.28 -14.75
CA ILE A 79 -2.58 -8.87 -15.04
C ILE A 79 -2.21 -8.14 -13.76
N ASN A 80 -3.00 -8.31 -12.68
CA ASN A 80 -2.72 -7.67 -11.39
C ASN A 80 -1.33 -8.03 -10.86
N PHE A 81 -1.00 -9.32 -10.78
CA PHE A 81 0.32 -9.76 -10.35
C PHE A 81 1.44 -9.36 -11.33
N GLY A 82 1.16 -9.37 -12.63
CA GLY A 82 2.11 -8.89 -13.64
C GLY A 82 2.48 -7.42 -13.43
N VAL A 83 1.48 -6.56 -13.22
CA VAL A 83 1.70 -5.13 -12.92
C VAL A 83 2.42 -4.97 -11.58
N GLN A 84 2.08 -5.76 -10.56
CA GLN A 84 2.73 -5.72 -9.26
C GLN A 84 4.23 -6.04 -9.39
N ILE A 85 4.61 -7.12 -10.06
CA ILE A 85 6.02 -7.50 -10.28
C ILE A 85 6.80 -6.40 -11.02
N LEU A 86 6.18 -5.78 -12.04
CA LEU A 86 6.79 -4.65 -12.74
C LEU A 86 7.00 -3.45 -11.82
N THR A 87 6.01 -3.15 -10.98
CA THR A 87 6.08 -2.07 -10.00
C THR A 87 7.14 -2.33 -8.95
N ASP A 88 7.22 -3.57 -8.42
CA ASP A 88 8.22 -3.98 -7.43
C ASP A 88 9.64 -3.79 -7.98
N THR A 89 9.86 -4.24 -9.21
CA THR A 89 11.15 -4.08 -9.90
C THR A 89 11.50 -2.61 -10.12
N ALA A 90 10.53 -1.79 -10.52
CA ALA A 90 10.71 -0.36 -10.69
C ALA A 90 10.95 0.34 -9.34
N ALA A 91 10.20 0.00 -8.31
CA ALA A 91 10.35 0.56 -6.97
C ALA A 91 11.72 0.25 -6.37
N ALA A 92 12.17 -1.00 -6.47
CA ALA A 92 13.50 -1.39 -6.01
C ALA A 92 14.63 -0.58 -6.66
N LYS A 93 14.43 -0.13 -7.91
CA LYS A 93 15.44 0.64 -8.64
C LYS A 93 15.35 2.15 -8.41
N TYR A 94 14.14 2.68 -8.24
CA TYR A 94 13.89 4.13 -8.28
C TYR A 94 13.50 4.72 -6.92
N ALA A 95 13.11 3.93 -5.92
CA ALA A 95 12.66 4.42 -4.62
C ALA A 95 13.71 5.30 -3.92
N ASP A 96 14.99 4.94 -4.00
CA ASP A 96 16.09 5.72 -3.42
C ASP A 96 16.26 7.10 -4.08
N ARG A 97 15.86 7.23 -5.36
CA ARG A 97 15.98 8.50 -6.10
C ARG A 97 14.78 9.43 -5.87
N ILE A 98 13.59 8.85 -5.77
CA ILE A 98 12.32 9.60 -5.57
C ILE A 98 12.18 10.00 -4.10
N GLY A 99 12.73 9.19 -3.21
CA GLY A 99 12.59 9.32 -1.76
C GLY A 99 11.42 8.51 -1.21
N TYR A 100 11.65 7.83 -0.10
CA TYR A 100 10.69 6.90 0.52
C TYR A 100 9.35 7.56 0.88
N ARG A 101 9.39 8.82 1.36
CA ARG A 101 8.18 9.57 1.71
C ARG A 101 7.26 9.79 0.51
N ALA A 102 7.80 10.31 -0.59
CA ALA A 102 7.02 10.57 -1.80
C ALA A 102 6.47 9.26 -2.38
N SER A 103 7.28 8.19 -2.36
CA SER A 103 6.90 6.88 -2.85
C SER A 103 5.76 6.25 -2.03
N VAL A 104 5.79 6.38 -0.69
CA VAL A 104 4.71 5.89 0.18
C VAL A 104 3.42 6.68 -0.01
N ILE A 105 3.50 8.01 -0.17
CA ILE A 105 2.31 8.83 -0.47
C ILE A 105 1.71 8.42 -1.83
N LEU A 106 2.55 8.27 -2.85
CA LEU A 106 2.13 7.82 -4.17
C LEU A 106 1.46 6.45 -4.10
N ALA A 107 2.03 5.52 -3.34
CA ALA A 107 1.48 4.18 -3.14
C ALA A 107 0.05 4.24 -2.58
N HIS A 108 -0.18 5.02 -1.52
CA HIS A 108 -1.52 5.15 -0.93
C HIS A 108 -2.51 5.86 -1.85
N LEU A 109 -2.06 6.87 -2.61
CA LEU A 109 -2.92 7.55 -3.59
C LEU A 109 -3.32 6.59 -4.73
N CYS A 110 -2.39 5.80 -5.27
CA CYS A 110 -2.68 4.79 -6.28
C CYS A 110 -3.62 3.71 -5.73
N SER A 111 -3.41 3.26 -4.49
CA SER A 111 -4.25 2.29 -3.81
C SER A 111 -5.69 2.78 -3.65
N ALA A 112 -5.85 4.00 -3.12
CA ALA A 112 -7.16 4.61 -2.94
C ALA A 112 -7.87 4.84 -4.29
N ALA A 113 -7.16 5.37 -5.27
CA ALA A 113 -7.69 5.55 -6.62
C ALA A 113 -8.08 4.23 -7.27
N GLY A 114 -7.28 3.17 -7.11
CA GLY A 114 -7.59 1.83 -7.60
C GLY A 114 -8.88 1.27 -7.01
N LEU A 115 -9.08 1.41 -5.69
CA LEU A 115 -10.31 0.99 -5.01
C LEU A 115 -11.54 1.79 -5.46
N ILE A 116 -11.42 3.10 -5.59
CA ILE A 116 -12.50 3.97 -6.10
C ILE A 116 -12.84 3.61 -7.55
N CYS A 117 -11.82 3.43 -8.39
CA CYS A 117 -12.00 3.04 -9.78
C CYS A 117 -12.65 1.65 -9.90
N MET A 118 -12.34 0.70 -9.01
CA MET A 118 -12.96 -0.63 -9.01
C MET A 118 -14.48 -0.55 -8.75
N GLY A 119 -14.91 0.38 -7.92
CA GLY A 119 -16.33 0.60 -7.63
C GLY A 119 -17.04 1.50 -8.64
N THR A 120 -16.34 2.19 -9.55
CA THR A 120 -16.96 3.18 -10.44
C THR A 120 -16.77 2.85 -11.93
N LEU A 121 -15.55 2.53 -12.37
CA LEU A 121 -15.23 2.35 -13.79
C LEU A 121 -16.06 1.26 -14.49
N PRO A 122 -16.34 0.09 -13.87
CA PRO A 122 -17.14 -0.94 -14.53
C PRO A 122 -18.57 -0.51 -14.85
N PHE A 123 -19.09 0.49 -14.15
CA PHE A 123 -20.46 1.03 -14.37
C PHE A 123 -20.49 2.21 -15.34
N VAL A 124 -19.36 2.91 -15.51
CA VAL A 124 -19.29 4.11 -16.36
C VAL A 124 -18.80 3.77 -17.77
N LEU A 125 -17.91 2.78 -17.89
CA LEU A 125 -17.35 2.39 -19.18
C LEU A 125 -18.27 1.42 -19.91
N GLU A 126 -18.41 1.56 -21.22
CA GLU A 126 -19.13 0.60 -22.07
C GLU A 126 -18.61 -0.83 -21.94
N ASN A 127 -17.32 -0.98 -21.70
CA ASN A 127 -16.68 -2.27 -21.44
C ASN A 127 -16.27 -2.37 -19.97
N ALA A 128 -17.13 -2.97 -19.14
CA ALA A 128 -16.89 -3.17 -17.72
C ALA A 128 -15.59 -3.93 -17.43
N TYR A 129 -15.19 -4.88 -18.29
CA TYR A 129 -13.95 -5.63 -18.14
C TYR A 129 -12.71 -4.73 -18.21
N LEU A 130 -12.66 -3.81 -19.17
CA LEU A 130 -11.55 -2.84 -19.28
C LEU A 130 -11.50 -1.91 -18.06
N GLY A 131 -12.67 -1.52 -17.53
CA GLY A 131 -12.76 -0.76 -16.29
C GLY A 131 -12.13 -1.50 -15.12
N LEU A 132 -12.41 -2.79 -14.97
CA LEU A 132 -11.81 -3.63 -13.93
C LEU A 132 -10.31 -3.81 -14.13
N VAL A 133 -9.83 -4.04 -15.37
CA VAL A 133 -8.40 -4.13 -15.67
C VAL A 133 -7.66 -2.85 -15.24
N ALA A 134 -8.19 -1.69 -15.62
CA ALA A 134 -7.57 -0.41 -15.27
C ALA A 134 -7.54 -0.16 -13.75
N ALA A 135 -8.66 -0.44 -13.07
CA ALA A 135 -8.77 -0.28 -11.62
C ALA A 135 -7.81 -1.21 -10.86
N MET A 136 -7.76 -2.49 -11.26
CA MET A 136 -6.87 -3.47 -10.64
C MET A 136 -5.39 -3.14 -10.91
N ALA A 137 -5.05 -2.74 -12.14
CA ALA A 137 -3.68 -2.32 -12.45
C ALA A 137 -3.23 -1.12 -11.61
N LEU A 138 -4.12 -0.13 -11.40
CA LEU A 138 -3.82 1.03 -10.55
C LEU A 138 -3.65 0.61 -9.08
N GLY A 139 -4.50 -0.28 -8.58
CA GLY A 139 -4.37 -0.87 -7.24
C GLY A 139 -3.08 -1.66 -7.07
N ALA A 140 -2.69 -2.46 -8.09
CA ALA A 140 -1.46 -3.24 -8.10
C ALA A 140 -0.20 -2.37 -8.04
N VAL A 141 -0.21 -1.20 -8.70
CA VAL A 141 0.88 -0.21 -8.56
C VAL A 141 0.99 0.28 -7.12
N GLY A 142 -0.14 0.63 -6.49
CA GLY A 142 -0.15 1.06 -5.09
C GLY A 142 0.34 -0.04 -4.16
N GLY A 143 -0.17 -1.25 -4.33
CA GLY A 143 0.18 -2.42 -3.55
C GLY A 143 1.65 -2.81 -3.65
N GLY A 144 2.20 -2.92 -4.86
CA GLY A 144 3.60 -3.24 -5.07
C GLY A 144 4.54 -2.20 -4.45
N LEU A 145 4.22 -0.90 -4.60
CA LEU A 145 5.00 0.15 -3.94
C LEU A 145 5.02 -0.03 -2.41
N ILE A 146 3.88 -0.33 -1.78
CA ILE A 146 3.80 -0.56 -0.33
C ILE A 146 4.68 -1.74 0.06
N GLU A 147 4.60 -2.85 -0.65
CA GLU A 147 5.31 -4.08 -0.35
C GLU A 147 6.83 -3.89 -0.34
N VAL A 148 7.36 -3.25 -1.38
CA VAL A 148 8.81 -3.02 -1.49
C VAL A 148 9.33 -1.98 -0.52
N LEU A 149 8.52 -0.95 -0.18
CA LEU A 149 9.00 0.18 0.62
C LEU A 149 8.96 -0.07 2.12
N ILE A 150 7.97 -0.82 2.61
CA ILE A 150 7.76 -0.96 4.06
C ILE A 150 8.87 -1.78 4.71
N SER A 151 9.31 -2.88 4.12
CA SER A 151 10.34 -3.74 4.70
C SER A 151 11.66 -3.00 4.98
N PRO A 152 12.25 -2.25 4.01
CA PRO A 152 13.45 -1.46 4.28
C PRO A 152 13.24 -0.34 5.31
N ILE A 153 12.04 0.24 5.39
CA ILE A 153 11.72 1.28 6.36
C ILE A 153 11.76 0.70 7.78
N VAL A 154 11.12 -0.45 8.00
CA VAL A 154 11.11 -1.12 9.30
C VAL A 154 12.50 -1.60 9.69
N GLU A 155 13.26 -2.13 8.75
CA GLU A 155 14.64 -2.58 9.01
C GLU A 155 15.56 -1.42 9.39
N ALA A 156 15.41 -0.26 8.76
CA ALA A 156 16.20 0.93 9.04
C ALA A 156 15.78 1.66 10.32
N ALA A 157 14.58 1.41 10.84
CA ALA A 157 14.12 2.05 12.07
C ALA A 157 14.98 1.61 13.26
N PRO A 158 15.57 2.53 14.02
CA PRO A 158 16.32 2.20 15.25
C PRO A 158 15.32 1.87 16.37
N SER A 159 14.60 0.80 16.22
CA SER A 159 13.73 0.25 17.25
C SER A 159 14.38 -0.95 17.91
N SER A 160 14.03 -1.14 19.18
CA SER A 160 14.51 -2.17 20.09
C SER A 160 14.60 -3.59 19.50
N ASN A 161 15.12 -4.50 20.28
CA ASN A 161 15.40 -5.93 20.11
C ASN A 161 14.32 -6.85 19.50
N ALA A 162 13.29 -6.29 18.85
CA ALA A 162 12.15 -7.03 18.31
C ALA A 162 11.88 -6.78 16.82
N LYS A 163 12.89 -6.37 16.03
CA LYS A 163 12.70 -6.11 14.58
C LYS A 163 12.15 -7.33 13.85
N ASP A 164 12.67 -8.52 14.16
CA ASP A 164 12.22 -9.77 13.55
C ASP A 164 10.75 -10.05 13.88
N ALA A 165 10.30 -9.76 15.11
CA ALA A 165 8.92 -9.90 15.51
C ALA A 165 8.01 -8.90 14.78
N VAL A 166 8.45 -7.65 14.61
CA VAL A 166 7.72 -6.62 13.85
C VAL A 166 7.60 -7.02 12.38
N MET A 167 8.68 -7.49 11.76
CA MET A 167 8.67 -7.97 10.39
C MET A 167 7.76 -9.19 10.21
N SER A 168 7.83 -10.17 11.13
CA SER A 168 6.96 -11.34 11.11
C SER A 168 5.49 -10.97 11.25
N LEU A 169 5.17 -10.02 12.13
CA LEU A 169 3.82 -9.52 12.31
C LEU A 169 3.33 -8.76 11.06
N LEU A 170 4.15 -7.92 10.45
CA LEU A 170 3.82 -7.23 9.20
C LEU A 170 3.45 -8.23 8.10
N HIS A 171 4.30 -9.22 7.87
CA HIS A 171 4.05 -10.22 6.83
C HIS A 171 2.87 -11.15 7.16
N SER A 172 2.46 -11.28 8.43
CA SER A 172 1.28 -12.05 8.79
C SER A 172 -0.03 -11.46 8.25
N PHE A 173 -0.09 -10.15 7.99
CA PHE A 173 -1.25 -9.50 7.36
C PHE A 173 -1.50 -9.96 5.91
N PHE A 174 -0.51 -10.54 5.24
CA PHE A 174 -0.70 -11.15 3.91
C PHE A 174 -1.49 -12.46 3.93
N CYS A 175 -1.55 -13.13 5.07
CA CYS A 175 -2.18 -14.44 5.22
C CYS A 175 -3.68 -14.38 5.52
N TRP A 176 -4.27 -13.18 5.52
CA TRP A 176 -5.69 -12.96 5.85
C TRP A 176 -6.56 -12.79 4.62
#